data_07e419d215d6dc9b1ec4008b6523172d
#
_entry.id   07e419d215d6dc9b1ec4008b6523172d
#
_cell.length_a   1.000
_cell.length_b   1.000
_cell.length_c   1.000
_cell.angle_alpha   90.00
_cell.angle_beta   90.00
_cell.angle_gamma   90.00
#
_symmetry.space_group_name_H-M   'P 1'
#
loop_
_entity.id
_entity.type
_entity.pdbx_description
1 polymer ?
#
loop_
_entity_poly.entity_id
_entity_poly.type
_entity_poly.pdbx_seq_one_letter_code
_entity_poly.pdbx_strand_id
1 'polypeptide(L)'
;MDKTIALYMRLSDEDDNLAAHEESNSISHQRKLMLDHIQKLPELKDCNIMEFSDDGYSGADFSRPNFVKMMDLVKAGKIQVIVTKDYSRLGRDYLEVGNYMECIFPVLQVRYISV
;
A
#
# COMPACT_ATOMS: atom_id res chain seq x y z
N MET A 1 18.51 -2.83 13.59
CA MET A 1 18.35 -3.15 12.17
C MET A 1 17.24 -2.32 11.58
N ASP A 2 17.54 -1.76 10.43
CA ASP A 2 16.60 -0.85 9.82
C ASP A 2 15.47 -1.61 9.15
N LYS A 3 14.24 -1.23 9.51
CA LYS A 3 13.06 -1.76 8.84
C LYS A 3 12.77 -0.95 7.59
N THR A 4 12.16 -1.57 6.61
CA THR A 4 11.72 -0.90 5.39
C THR A 4 10.21 -0.91 5.33
N ILE A 5 9.65 0.27 5.08
CA ILE A 5 8.22 0.47 4.91
C ILE A 5 7.95 0.62 3.42
N ALA A 6 6.98 -0.12 2.91
CA ALA A 6 6.49 0.06 1.55
C ALA A 6 5.22 0.90 1.60
N LEU A 7 5.23 2.01 0.89
CA LEU A 7 4.02 2.80 0.66
C LEU A 7 3.41 2.31 -0.64
N TYR A 8 2.19 1.82 -0.59
CA TYR A 8 1.53 1.39 -1.81
C TYR A 8 0.37 2.32 -2.13
N MET A 9 0.37 2.84 -3.35
CA MET A 9 -0.62 3.78 -3.85
C MET A 9 -1.23 3.22 -5.12
N ARG A 10 -2.53 3.34 -5.25
CA ARG A 10 -3.23 2.88 -6.45
C ARG A 10 -4.27 3.90 -6.88
N LEU A 11 -4.31 4.15 -8.18
CA LEU A 11 -5.33 4.98 -8.79
C LEU A 11 -5.92 4.17 -9.95
N SER A 12 -7.22 3.92 -9.93
CA SER A 12 -7.88 3.17 -10.99
C SER A 12 -8.62 4.13 -11.91
N ASP A 13 -9.06 3.61 -13.07
CA ASP A 13 -9.87 4.39 -14.00
C ASP A 13 -11.17 4.87 -13.35
N GLU A 14 -11.68 4.14 -12.39
CA GLU A 14 -12.86 4.53 -11.63
C GLU A 14 -12.61 5.79 -10.81
N ASP A 15 -11.40 5.94 -10.28
CA ASP A 15 -11.02 7.13 -9.53
C ASP A 15 -10.84 8.32 -10.47
N ASP A 16 -10.40 8.10 -11.71
CA ASP A 16 -10.18 9.15 -12.69
C ASP A 16 -11.49 9.87 -13.07
N ASN A 17 -12.62 9.17 -13.04
CA ASN A 17 -13.92 9.77 -13.33
C ASN A 17 -14.33 10.82 -12.31
N LEU A 18 -13.66 10.83 -11.19
CA LEU A 18 -13.92 11.75 -10.11
C LEU A 18 -12.83 12.80 -10.00
N ALA A 19 -11.92 12.83 -10.95
CA ALA A 19 -10.66 13.59 -10.87
C ALA A 19 -10.82 15.08 -10.59
N ALA A 20 -11.92 15.69 -11.02
CA ALA A 20 -12.16 17.10 -10.76
C ALA A 20 -12.33 17.42 -9.27
N HIS A 21 -12.67 16.41 -8.48
CA HIS A 21 -12.89 16.55 -7.04
C HIS A 21 -11.84 15.80 -6.24
N GLU A 22 -10.81 15.25 -6.87
CA GLU A 22 -10.14 14.13 -6.32
C GLU A 22 -8.67 14.17 -6.24
N GLU A 23 -8.16 15.33 -5.88
CA GLU A 23 -6.83 15.37 -5.32
C GLU A 23 -6.73 14.42 -4.13
N SER A 24 -7.84 14.21 -3.41
CA SER A 24 -7.83 13.30 -2.24
C SER A 24 -7.50 11.86 -2.58
N ASN A 25 -7.72 11.44 -3.85
CA ASN A 25 -7.40 10.08 -4.28
C ASN A 25 -6.15 10.01 -5.16
N SER A 26 -5.54 11.15 -5.46
CA SER A 26 -4.33 11.16 -6.29
C SER A 26 -3.19 10.42 -5.59
N ILE A 27 -2.21 9.98 -6.38
CA ILE A 27 -1.02 9.32 -5.86
C ILE A 27 -0.28 10.24 -4.88
N SER A 28 -0.11 11.52 -5.22
CA SER A 28 0.58 12.46 -4.33
C SER A 28 -0.17 12.69 -3.03
N HIS A 29 -1.49 12.73 -3.08
CA HIS A 29 -2.29 12.90 -1.86
C HIS A 29 -2.19 11.66 -0.97
N GLN A 30 -2.27 10.47 -1.56
CA GLN A 30 -2.10 9.23 -0.80
C GLN A 30 -0.73 9.19 -0.13
N ARG A 31 0.31 9.54 -0.87
CA ARG A 31 1.67 9.60 -0.34
C ARG A 31 1.75 10.54 0.87
N LYS A 32 1.21 11.72 0.73
CA LYS A 32 1.26 12.71 1.81
C LYS A 32 0.57 12.22 3.08
N LEU A 33 -0.62 11.63 2.94
CA LEU A 33 -1.35 11.09 4.07
C LEU A 33 -0.55 10.00 4.79
N MET A 34 0.06 9.11 4.03
CA MET A 34 0.82 8.01 4.59
C MET A 34 2.10 8.49 5.27
N LEU A 35 2.82 9.42 4.65
CA LEU A 35 4.03 9.97 5.25
C LEU A 35 3.72 10.74 6.53
N ASP A 36 2.65 11.53 6.54
CA ASP A 36 2.24 12.25 7.74
C ASP A 36 1.90 11.28 8.87
N HIS A 37 1.22 10.18 8.53
CA HIS A 37 0.86 9.17 9.53
C HIS A 37 2.11 8.49 10.12
N ILE A 38 3.06 8.12 9.27
CA ILE A 38 4.31 7.48 9.69
C ILE A 38 5.10 8.37 10.64
N GLN A 39 5.15 9.68 10.37
CA GLN A 39 5.87 10.62 11.21
C GLN A 39 5.30 10.72 12.63
N LYS A 40 4.05 10.34 12.80
CA LYS A 40 3.40 10.34 14.12
C LYS A 40 3.65 9.05 14.91
N LEU A 41 4.25 8.05 14.28
CA LEU A 41 4.51 6.76 14.90
C LEU A 41 6.01 6.64 15.22
N PRO A 42 6.41 6.73 16.49
CA PRO A 42 7.83 6.69 16.85
C PRO A 42 8.57 5.46 16.34
N GLU A 43 7.89 4.33 16.28
CA GLU A 43 8.50 3.07 15.84
C GLU A 43 8.72 3.00 14.34
N LEU A 44 8.14 3.92 13.56
CA LEU A 44 8.22 3.90 12.10
C LEU A 44 8.94 5.09 11.49
N LYS A 45 9.02 6.20 12.21
CA LYS A 45 9.51 7.45 11.60
C LYS A 45 10.94 7.39 11.09
N ASP A 46 11.76 6.50 11.64
CA ASP A 46 13.16 6.35 11.24
C ASP A 46 13.41 5.18 10.29
N CYS A 47 12.34 4.52 9.84
CA CYS A 47 12.49 3.41 8.92
C CYS A 47 12.79 3.88 7.50
N ASN A 48 13.40 3.00 6.70
CA ASN A 48 13.57 3.25 5.27
C ASN A 48 12.21 3.20 4.58
N ILE A 49 12.03 4.02 3.56
CA ILE A 49 10.76 4.08 2.84
C ILE A 49 10.98 3.78 1.36
N MET A 50 10.19 2.84 0.84
CA MET A 50 10.11 2.55 -0.59
C MET A 50 8.69 2.83 -1.05
N GLU A 51 8.54 3.37 -2.25
CA GLU A 51 7.23 3.71 -2.81
C GLU A 51 6.91 2.82 -4.00
N PHE A 52 5.66 2.35 -4.05
CA PHE A 52 5.15 1.54 -5.14
C PHE A 52 3.79 2.10 -5.54
N SER A 53 3.57 2.33 -6.81
CA SER A 53 2.29 2.83 -7.28
C SER A 53 1.89 2.17 -8.58
N ASP A 54 0.59 1.94 -8.72
CA ASP A 54 -0.01 1.43 -9.95
C ASP A 54 -1.15 2.36 -10.33
N ASP A 55 -0.99 3.04 -11.47
CA ASP A 55 -1.95 3.98 -11.98
C ASP A 55 -2.73 3.32 -13.11
N GLY A 56 -4.06 3.42 -13.07
CA GLY A 56 -4.93 2.83 -14.10
C GLY A 56 -5.31 1.38 -13.87
N TYR A 57 -4.99 0.79 -12.72
CA TYR A 57 -5.30 -0.61 -12.41
C TYR A 57 -6.45 -0.72 -11.42
N SER A 58 -7.38 -1.64 -11.69
CA SER A 58 -8.49 -1.91 -10.79
C SER A 58 -8.02 -2.58 -9.49
N GLY A 59 -8.73 -2.30 -8.41
CA GLY A 59 -8.50 -2.98 -7.13
C GLY A 59 -8.83 -4.48 -7.17
N ALA A 60 -9.57 -4.93 -8.18
CA ALA A 60 -9.86 -6.35 -8.37
C ALA A 60 -8.73 -7.11 -9.05
N ASP A 61 -7.73 -6.40 -9.59
CA ASP A 61 -6.65 -7.01 -10.34
C ASP A 61 -5.37 -7.00 -9.49
N PHE A 62 -4.95 -8.17 -9.03
CA PHE A 62 -3.72 -8.33 -8.26
C PHE A 62 -2.49 -8.61 -9.14
N SER A 63 -2.65 -8.58 -10.46
CA SER A 63 -1.51 -8.70 -11.36
C SER A 63 -0.83 -7.35 -11.63
N ARG A 64 -1.21 -6.32 -10.90
CA ARG A 64 -0.61 -4.97 -11.00
C ARG A 64 0.91 -5.04 -10.83
N PRO A 65 1.69 -4.49 -11.78
CA PRO A 65 3.15 -4.75 -11.82
C PRO A 65 3.90 -4.30 -10.57
N ASN A 66 3.59 -3.13 -10.05
CA ASN A 66 4.32 -2.63 -8.89
C ASN A 66 3.86 -3.28 -7.59
N PHE A 67 2.60 -3.68 -7.52
CA PHE A 67 2.12 -4.48 -6.41
C PHE A 67 2.86 -5.82 -6.35
N VAL A 68 2.99 -6.48 -7.49
CA VAL A 68 3.72 -7.75 -7.59
C VAL A 68 5.18 -7.57 -7.17
N LYS A 69 5.82 -6.51 -7.65
CA LYS A 69 7.20 -6.19 -7.29
C LYS A 69 7.35 -5.98 -5.80
N MET A 70 6.43 -5.24 -5.19
CA MET A 70 6.42 -5.02 -3.75
C MET A 70 6.29 -6.34 -3.00
N MET A 71 5.38 -7.21 -3.42
CA MET A 71 5.16 -8.49 -2.76
C MET A 71 6.37 -9.41 -2.90
N ASP A 72 7.08 -9.36 -4.02
CA ASP A 72 8.31 -10.13 -4.19
C ASP A 72 9.36 -9.71 -3.15
N LEU A 73 9.48 -8.40 -2.90
CA LEU A 73 10.41 -7.89 -1.90
C LEU A 73 9.95 -8.25 -0.48
N VAL A 74 8.65 -8.27 -0.24
CA VAL A 74 8.09 -8.72 1.04
C VAL A 74 8.46 -10.17 1.30
N LYS A 75 8.29 -11.02 0.30
CA LYS A 75 8.61 -12.45 0.41
C LYS A 75 10.09 -12.69 0.61
N ALA A 76 10.92 -11.81 0.07
CA ALA A 76 12.37 -11.89 0.23
C ALA A 76 12.86 -11.34 1.58
N GLY A 77 11.94 -10.87 2.42
CA GLY A 77 12.28 -10.33 3.74
C GLY A 77 12.86 -8.92 3.71
N LYS A 78 12.71 -8.21 2.59
CA LYS A 78 13.27 -6.86 2.43
C LYS A 78 12.31 -5.75 2.84
N ILE A 79 11.03 -6.06 3.01
CA ILE A 79 10.01 -5.12 3.44
C ILE A 79 9.30 -5.72 4.65
N GLN A 80 9.19 -4.96 5.73
CA GLN A 80 8.60 -5.42 6.99
C GLN A 80 7.25 -4.75 7.29
N VAL A 81 6.96 -3.62 6.64
CA VAL A 81 5.72 -2.89 6.88
C VAL A 81 5.15 -2.43 5.55
N ILE A 82 3.84 -2.60 5.37
CA ILE A 82 3.12 -2.08 4.20
C ILE A 82 2.11 -1.06 4.68
N VAL A 83 2.07 0.11 4.05
CA VAL A 83 1.13 1.17 4.39
C VAL A 83 0.33 1.55 3.15
N THR A 84 -0.98 1.67 3.29
CA THR A 84 -1.86 2.20 2.24
C THR A 84 -2.77 3.26 2.84
N LYS A 85 -3.38 4.06 1.98
CA LYS A 85 -4.37 5.04 2.43
C LYS A 85 -5.59 4.33 3.04
N ASP A 86 -6.07 3.29 2.35
CA ASP A 86 -7.21 2.48 2.81
C ASP A 86 -7.13 1.09 2.18
N TYR A 87 -8.00 0.19 2.63
CA TYR A 87 -7.98 -1.19 2.16
C TYR A 87 -8.25 -1.32 0.66
N SER A 88 -8.99 -0.38 0.07
CA SER A 88 -9.29 -0.45 -1.37
C SER A 88 -8.05 -0.28 -2.23
N ARG A 89 -7.00 0.34 -1.71
CA ARG A 89 -5.73 0.46 -2.43
C ARG A 89 -5.04 -0.91 -2.53
N LEU A 90 -5.16 -1.74 -1.49
CA LEU A 90 -4.65 -3.10 -1.52
C LEU A 90 -5.44 -3.95 -2.52
N GLY A 91 -6.76 -3.85 -2.49
CA GLY A 91 -7.64 -4.54 -3.42
C GLY A 91 -9.09 -4.35 -3.04
N ARG A 92 -9.99 -4.65 -3.98
CA ARG A 92 -11.43 -4.55 -3.77
C ARG A 92 -12.11 -5.90 -3.60
N ASP A 93 -11.43 -6.98 -3.96
CA ASP A 93 -11.96 -8.31 -3.75
C ASP A 93 -11.87 -8.64 -2.27
N TYR A 94 -13.03 -8.76 -1.63
CA TYR A 94 -13.12 -9.00 -0.20
C TYR A 94 -12.38 -10.28 0.23
N LEU A 95 -12.50 -11.35 -0.55
CA LEU A 95 -11.88 -12.61 -0.21
C LEU A 95 -10.36 -12.54 -0.32
N GLU A 96 -9.85 -11.90 -1.38
CA GLU A 96 -8.41 -11.78 -1.58
C GLU A 96 -7.78 -10.84 -0.56
N VAL A 97 -8.42 -9.72 -0.27
CA VAL A 97 -7.93 -8.80 0.76
C VAL A 97 -7.92 -9.49 2.12
N GLY A 98 -8.97 -10.23 2.44
CA GLY A 98 -9.04 -11.01 3.68
C GLY A 98 -7.91 -12.04 3.76
N ASN A 99 -7.60 -12.70 2.65
CA ASN A 99 -6.50 -13.66 2.61
C ASN A 99 -5.15 -13.00 2.89
N TYR A 100 -4.91 -11.82 2.30
CA TYR A 100 -3.68 -11.08 2.62
C TYR A 100 -3.61 -10.69 4.08
N MET A 101 -4.71 -10.17 4.63
CA MET A 101 -4.74 -9.68 6.01
C MET A 101 -4.61 -10.80 7.04
N GLU A 102 -5.27 -11.92 6.81
CA GLU A 102 -5.38 -12.97 7.81
C GLU A 102 -4.35 -14.09 7.65
N CYS A 103 -3.83 -14.29 6.46
CA CYS A 103 -2.93 -15.40 6.17
C CYS A 103 -1.56 -14.95 5.68
N ILE A 104 -1.51 -14.20 4.57
CA ILE A 104 -0.25 -13.91 3.90
C ILE A 104 0.63 -12.99 4.75
N PHE A 105 0.12 -11.86 5.20
CA PHE A 105 0.91 -10.92 5.99
C PHE A 105 1.35 -11.51 7.33
N PRO A 106 0.48 -12.20 8.10
CA PRO A 106 0.95 -12.83 9.34
C PRO A 106 2.01 -13.90 9.11
N VAL A 107 1.87 -14.74 8.09
CA VAL A 107 2.85 -15.77 7.79
C VAL A 107 4.20 -15.16 7.42
N LEU A 108 4.19 -14.06 6.67
CA LEU A 108 5.41 -13.36 6.27
C LEU A 108 5.92 -12.39 7.35
N GLN A 109 5.21 -12.28 8.46
CA GLN A 109 5.55 -11.38 9.57
C GLN A 109 5.61 -9.92 9.12
N VAL A 110 4.67 -9.52 8.27
CA VAL A 110 4.57 -8.16 7.75
C VAL A 110 3.44 -7.43 8.46
N ARG A 111 3.73 -6.23 8.95
CA ARG A 111 2.72 -5.36 9.53
C ARG A 111 2.03 -4.58 8.41
N TYR A 112 0.71 -4.57 8.42
CA TYR A 112 -0.08 -3.79 7.46
C TYR A 112 -0.80 -2.65 8.19
N ILE A 113 -0.69 -1.44 7.64
CA ILE A 113 -1.31 -0.24 8.20
C ILE A 113 -2.18 0.41 7.13
N SER A 114 -3.45 0.60 7.47
CA SER A 114 -4.37 1.44 6.69
C SER A 114 -4.52 2.76 7.42
N VAL A 115 -4.20 3.82 6.75
CA VAL A 115 -4.18 5.16 7.36
C VAL A 115 -5.60 5.72 7.62
#